data_9e7163308e6b146dc66f12cfbb961021
#
_entry.id   9e7163308e6b146dc66f12cfbb961021
#
_cell.length_a   1.000
_cell.length_b   1.000
_cell.length_c   1.000
_cell.angle_alpha   90.00
_cell.angle_beta   90.00
_cell.angle_gamma   90.00
#
_symmetry.space_group_name_H-M   'P 1'
#
loop_
_entity.id
_entity.type
_entity.pdbx_description
1 polymer ?
#
loop_
_entity_poly.entity_id
_entity_poly.type
_entity_poly.pdbx_seq_one_letter_code
_entity_poly.pdbx_strand_id
1 'polypeptide(L)'
;MTRPLSGIYKITNQLNGKVYIGQSQNVYHREREHWVALRRGHHENKDMQKDWNKNSRGFRFDVLELCEIKKLNDREKYWIDHYNSIERGYNKGWVPYRRKNTQNKIKVKGYRKSS
;
A
#
# COMPACT_ATOMS: atom_id res chain seq x y z
N MET A 1 25.29 -8.74 1.28
CA MET A 1 24.09 -8.66 0.50
C MET A 1 22.89 -8.31 1.32
N THR A 2 22.15 -7.31 0.91
CA THR A 2 20.98 -6.93 1.65
C THR A 2 19.75 -7.57 1.04
N ARG A 3 18.82 -7.96 1.90
CA ARG A 3 17.55 -8.45 1.45
C ARG A 3 16.68 -7.29 1.04
N PRO A 4 15.81 -7.46 0.05
CA PRO A 4 14.87 -6.40 -0.29
C PRO A 4 13.92 -6.16 0.88
N LEU A 5 13.60 -4.89 1.10
CA LEU A 5 12.55 -4.50 2.03
C LEU A 5 11.30 -4.12 1.27
N SER A 6 11.36 -4.14 -0.05
CA SER A 6 10.21 -3.86 -0.89
C SER A 6 9.30 -5.07 -0.93
N GLY A 7 8.01 -4.84 -0.95
CA GLY A 7 7.07 -5.95 -0.94
C GLY A 7 5.64 -5.52 -0.84
N ILE A 8 4.81 -6.52 -0.60
CA ILE A 8 3.37 -6.38 -0.48
C ILE A 8 2.97 -6.69 0.96
N TYR A 9 2.05 -5.90 1.47
CA TYR A 9 1.57 -6.06 2.85
C TYR A 9 0.06 -6.00 2.87
N LYS A 10 -0.51 -6.43 4.00
CA LYS A 10 -1.92 -6.24 4.24
C LYS A 10 -2.14 -5.66 5.61
N ILE A 11 -3.17 -4.86 5.73
CA ILE A 11 -3.70 -4.41 7.00
C ILE A 11 -5.07 -5.05 7.13
N THR A 12 -5.28 -5.78 8.21
CA THR A 12 -6.53 -6.49 8.44
C THR A 12 -7.25 -5.88 9.63
N ASN A 13 -8.54 -5.61 9.45
CA ASN A 13 -9.42 -5.34 10.58
C ASN A 13 -10.03 -6.67 10.98
N GLN A 14 -9.53 -7.25 12.05
CA GLN A 14 -9.94 -8.59 12.46
C GLN A 14 -11.39 -8.63 12.95
N LEU A 15 -11.96 -7.48 13.26
CA LEU A 15 -13.34 -7.44 13.74
C LEU A 15 -14.35 -7.66 12.63
N ASN A 16 -14.05 -7.21 11.41
CA ASN A 16 -14.96 -7.38 10.28
C ASN A 16 -14.35 -8.13 9.10
N GLY A 17 -13.08 -8.50 9.20
CA GLY A 17 -12.41 -9.26 8.16
C GLY A 17 -11.95 -8.46 6.96
N LYS A 18 -12.17 -7.15 6.93
CA LYS A 18 -11.75 -6.35 5.78
C LYS A 18 -10.24 -6.18 5.74
N VAL A 19 -9.71 -6.19 4.52
CA VAL A 19 -8.27 -6.16 4.28
C VAL A 19 -7.94 -5.02 3.33
N TYR A 20 -6.83 -4.36 3.61
CA TYR A 20 -6.23 -3.38 2.72
C TYR A 20 -4.89 -3.96 2.25
N ILE A 21 -4.70 -4.02 0.94
CA ILE A 21 -3.45 -4.50 0.34
C ILE A 21 -2.68 -3.30 -0.19
N GLY A 22 -1.38 -3.27 0.08
CA GLY A 22 -0.54 -2.20 -0.43
C GLY A 22 0.83 -2.69 -0.82
N GLN A 23 1.57 -1.82 -1.50
CA GLN A 23 2.96 -2.07 -1.86
C GLN A 23 3.84 -0.97 -1.30
N SER A 24 5.10 -1.29 -1.06
CA SER A 24 6.05 -0.29 -0.60
C SER A 24 7.46 -0.73 -0.95
N GLN A 25 8.33 0.25 -1.14
CA GLN A 25 9.76 -0.03 -1.29
C GLN A 25 10.41 -0.35 0.05
N ASN A 26 9.72 -0.05 1.15
CA ASN A 26 10.14 -0.45 2.48
C ASN A 26 8.88 -0.69 3.32
N VAL A 27 8.48 -1.96 3.41
CA VAL A 27 7.21 -2.30 4.04
C VAL A 27 7.18 -1.96 5.54
N TYR A 28 8.33 -2.03 6.20
CA TYR A 28 8.37 -1.75 7.64
C TYR A 28 8.23 -0.26 7.95
N HIS A 29 8.82 0.56 7.09
CA HIS A 29 8.62 1.99 7.19
C HIS A 29 7.17 2.37 6.88
N ARG A 30 6.61 1.72 5.87
CA ARG A 30 5.23 2.00 5.47
C ARG A 30 4.23 1.60 6.56
N GLU A 31 4.51 0.53 7.27
CA GLU A 31 3.68 0.15 8.42
C GLU A 31 3.57 1.29 9.42
N ARG A 32 4.71 1.88 9.76
CA ARG A 32 4.75 2.97 10.71
C ARG A 32 3.95 4.17 10.22
N GLU A 33 4.07 4.47 8.92
CA GLU A 33 3.32 5.56 8.35
C GLU A 33 1.81 5.35 8.43
N HIS A 34 1.36 4.13 8.18
CA HIS A 34 -0.06 3.80 8.32
C HIS A 34 -0.55 4.03 9.74
N TRP A 35 0.20 3.51 10.73
CA TRP A 35 -0.23 3.64 12.12
C TRP A 35 -0.26 5.10 12.56
N VAL A 36 0.71 5.89 12.16
CA VAL A 36 0.74 7.31 12.50
C VAL A 36 -0.46 8.02 11.89
N ALA A 37 -0.74 7.75 10.61
CA ALA A 37 -1.87 8.40 9.93
C ALA A 37 -3.19 8.04 10.58
N LEU A 38 -3.38 6.76 10.90
CA LEU A 38 -4.62 6.31 11.54
C LEU A 38 -4.80 6.92 12.93
N ARG A 39 -3.72 6.94 13.72
CA ARG A 39 -3.80 7.52 15.07
C ARG A 39 -4.10 9.02 15.03
N ARG A 40 -3.65 9.70 13.99
CA ARG A 40 -3.89 11.13 13.84
C ARG A 40 -5.18 11.47 13.12
N GLY A 41 -5.89 10.47 12.63
CA GLY A 41 -7.16 10.69 11.94
C GLY A 41 -7.02 11.20 10.52
N HIS A 42 -5.86 11.00 9.90
CA HIS A 42 -5.57 11.56 8.57
C HIS A 42 -5.27 10.51 7.52
N HIS A 43 -5.70 9.27 7.71
CA HIS A 43 -5.41 8.22 6.75
C HIS A 43 -6.15 8.49 5.44
N GLU A 44 -5.47 8.22 4.32
CA GLU A 44 -6.06 8.42 3.00
C GLU A 44 -7.26 7.54 2.75
N ASN A 45 -7.24 6.32 3.27
CA ASN A 45 -8.37 5.42 3.10
C ASN A 45 -9.41 5.75 4.16
N LYS A 46 -10.49 6.39 3.70
CA LYS A 46 -11.49 6.92 4.63
C LYS A 46 -12.28 5.81 5.32
N ASP A 47 -12.53 4.71 4.62
CA ASP A 47 -13.27 3.60 5.23
C ASP A 47 -12.46 2.95 6.33
N MET A 48 -11.16 2.78 6.10
CA MET A 48 -10.29 2.20 7.11
C MET A 48 -10.16 3.14 8.31
N GLN A 49 -10.02 4.45 8.04
CA GLN A 49 -9.96 5.43 9.11
C GLN A 49 -11.22 5.42 9.96
N LYS A 50 -12.36 5.31 9.31
CA LYS A 50 -13.64 5.29 10.02
C LYS A 50 -13.73 4.07 10.94
N ASP A 51 -13.33 2.91 10.45
CA ASP A 51 -13.36 1.70 11.25
C ASP A 51 -12.35 1.75 12.40
N TRP A 52 -11.17 2.32 12.13
CA TRP A 52 -10.17 2.52 13.17
C TRP A 52 -10.72 3.41 14.29
N ASN A 53 -11.43 4.46 13.93
CA ASN A 53 -11.99 5.38 14.93
C ASN A 53 -13.02 4.70 15.81
N LYS A 54 -13.72 3.70 15.27
CA LYS A 54 -14.68 2.94 16.06
C LYS A 54 -13.99 1.99 17.02
N ASN A 55 -12.95 1.31 16.54
CA ASN A 55 -12.22 0.36 17.37
C ASN A 55 -10.88 0.05 16.73
N SER A 56 -9.83 0.59 17.30
CA SER A 56 -8.50 0.43 16.75
C SER A 56 -7.85 -0.92 17.09
N ARG A 57 -8.40 -1.65 18.04
CA ARG A 57 -7.74 -2.85 18.58
C ARG A 57 -7.67 -4.00 17.60
N GLY A 58 -8.56 -4.06 16.65
CA GLY A 58 -8.61 -5.19 15.73
C GLY A 58 -7.63 -5.10 14.56
N PHE A 59 -6.89 -4.02 14.45
CA PHE A 59 -6.04 -3.81 13.27
C PHE A 59 -4.69 -4.49 13.40
N ARG A 60 -4.26 -5.13 12.31
CA ARG A 60 -3.04 -5.90 12.27
C ARG A 60 -2.35 -5.71 10.93
N PHE A 61 -1.03 -5.67 10.95
CA PHE A 61 -0.22 -5.53 9.73
C PHE A 61 0.59 -6.80 9.51
N ASP A 62 0.55 -7.32 8.28
CA ASP A 62 1.34 -8.49 7.90
C ASP A 62 2.03 -8.24 6.58
N VAL A 63 3.28 -8.66 6.48
CA VAL A 63 3.99 -8.66 5.21
C VAL A 63 3.62 -9.94 4.48
N LEU A 64 3.07 -9.79 3.29
CA LEU A 64 2.64 -10.95 2.50
C LEU A 64 3.77 -11.51 1.65
N GLU A 65 4.61 -10.63 1.12
CA GLU A 65 5.65 -11.06 0.20
C GLU A 65 6.70 -9.96 0.08
N LEU A 66 7.96 -10.32 0.11
CA LEU A 66 9.04 -9.40 -0.22
C LEU A 66 9.49 -9.72 -1.63
N CYS A 67 9.67 -8.69 -2.45
CA CYS A 67 10.04 -8.87 -3.85
C CYS A 67 10.75 -7.63 -4.36
N GLU A 68 11.34 -7.77 -5.53
CA GLU A 68 12.02 -6.65 -6.18
C GLU A 68 11.03 -5.56 -6.55
N ILE A 69 11.53 -4.33 -6.57
CA ILE A 69 10.70 -3.17 -6.86
C ILE A 69 9.97 -3.31 -8.18
N LYS A 70 10.64 -3.84 -9.19
CA LYS A 70 10.02 -3.97 -10.52
C LYS A 70 8.83 -4.92 -10.56
N LYS A 71 8.68 -5.76 -9.54
CA LYS A 71 7.57 -6.72 -9.47
C LYS A 71 6.42 -6.24 -8.61
N LEU A 72 6.57 -5.10 -7.94
CA LEU A 72 5.58 -4.66 -6.97
C LEU A 72 4.18 -4.52 -7.55
N ASN A 73 4.04 -3.92 -8.72
CA ASN A 73 2.71 -3.73 -9.30
C ASN A 73 2.01 -5.06 -9.56
N ASP A 74 2.72 -5.99 -10.17
CA ASP A 74 2.14 -7.30 -10.49
C ASP A 74 1.77 -8.07 -9.21
N ARG A 75 2.63 -8.01 -8.22
CA ARG A 75 2.38 -8.75 -6.99
C ARG A 75 1.27 -8.11 -6.16
N GLU A 76 1.19 -6.80 -6.17
CA GLU A 76 0.08 -6.14 -5.49
C GLU A 76 -1.25 -6.54 -6.13
N LYS A 77 -1.32 -6.51 -7.46
CA LYS A 77 -2.53 -6.93 -8.16
C LYS A 77 -2.91 -8.36 -7.80
N TYR A 78 -1.92 -9.25 -7.77
CA TYR A 78 -2.17 -10.64 -7.40
C TYR A 78 -2.83 -10.74 -6.03
N TRP A 79 -2.28 -10.03 -5.03
CA TRP A 79 -2.79 -10.13 -3.67
C TRP A 79 -4.15 -9.44 -3.49
N ILE A 80 -4.37 -8.34 -4.21
CA ILE A 80 -5.68 -7.69 -4.21
C ILE A 80 -6.73 -8.66 -4.73
N ASP A 81 -6.43 -9.36 -5.82
CA ASP A 81 -7.36 -10.32 -6.39
C ASP A 81 -7.54 -11.52 -5.45
N HIS A 82 -6.45 -11.99 -4.86
CA HIS A 82 -6.49 -13.13 -3.96
C HIS A 82 -7.42 -12.89 -2.77
N TYR A 83 -7.35 -11.69 -2.19
CA TYR A 83 -8.18 -11.35 -1.04
C TYR A 83 -9.49 -10.69 -1.43
N ASN A 84 -9.69 -10.41 -2.71
CA ASN A 84 -10.88 -9.71 -3.19
C ASN A 84 -11.09 -8.41 -2.40
N SER A 85 -10.00 -7.67 -2.18
CA SER A 85 -10.00 -6.56 -1.25
C SER A 85 -10.66 -5.30 -1.79
N ILE A 86 -10.94 -5.25 -3.09
CA ILE A 86 -11.68 -4.13 -3.67
C ILE A 86 -13.16 -4.25 -3.33
N GLU A 87 -13.75 -5.44 -3.58
CA GLU A 87 -15.17 -5.63 -3.30
C GLU A 87 -15.47 -5.84 -1.84
N ARG A 88 -14.59 -6.56 -1.15
CA ARG A 88 -14.87 -6.99 0.22
C ARG A 88 -13.99 -6.35 1.26
N GLY A 89 -13.08 -5.48 0.86
CA GLY A 89 -12.14 -4.88 1.78
C GLY A 89 -12.05 -3.38 1.63
N TYR A 90 -10.85 -2.85 1.90
CA TYR A 90 -10.64 -1.43 1.93
C TYR A 90 -10.07 -0.85 0.64
N ASN A 91 -9.60 -1.68 -0.29
CA ASN A 91 -9.05 -1.15 -1.53
C ASN A 91 -10.15 -0.58 -2.40
N LYS A 92 -9.89 0.59 -3.00
CA LYS A 92 -10.89 1.27 -3.82
C LYS A 92 -10.79 0.93 -5.29
N GLY A 93 -9.66 0.41 -5.71
CA GLY A 93 -9.41 0.03 -7.08
C GLY A 93 -7.95 -0.28 -7.21
N TRP A 94 -7.52 -0.56 -8.42
CA TRP A 94 -6.11 -0.83 -8.66
C TRP A 94 -5.68 -0.23 -9.98
N VAL A 95 -4.57 0.54 -9.92
CA VAL A 95 -3.86 0.97 -11.11
C VAL A 95 -2.39 0.78 -10.81
N PRO A 96 -1.57 0.50 -11.84
CA PRO A 96 -0.13 0.35 -11.60
C PRO A 96 0.45 1.63 -11.02
N TYR A 97 1.22 1.50 -9.98
CA TYR A 97 1.91 2.65 -9.41
C TYR A 97 3.01 3.06 -10.38
N ARG A 98 3.04 4.34 -10.72
CA ARG A 98 4.06 4.87 -11.60
C ARG A 98 5.15 5.53 -10.76
N ARG A 99 6.33 4.92 -10.77
CA ARG A 99 7.46 5.49 -10.07
C ARG A 99 8.12 6.53 -10.96
N LYS A 100 8.55 7.61 -10.35
CA LYS A 100 9.30 8.60 -11.09
C LYS A 100 10.62 7.99 -11.51
N ASN A 101 10.92 8.15 -12.78
CA ASN A 101 12.21 7.76 -13.29
C ASN A 101 13.04 9.03 -13.40
N THR A 102 13.98 9.19 -12.49
CA THR A 102 14.80 10.40 -12.45
C THR A 102 15.59 10.61 -13.71
N GLN A 103 15.92 9.56 -14.42
CA GLN A 103 16.64 9.68 -15.67
C GLN A 103 15.78 10.29 -16.75
N ASN A 104 14.51 10.08 -16.70
CA ASN A 104 13.60 10.63 -17.68
C ASN A 104 13.24 12.08 -17.42
N LYS A 105 13.52 12.58 -16.28
CA LYS A 105 13.24 13.97 -16.00
C LYS A 105 14.04 14.90 -16.85
N ILE A 106 15.11 14.43 -17.34
CA ILE A 106 15.96 15.24 -18.16
C ILE A 106 15.40 15.44 -19.50
N LYS A 107 14.60 14.60 -19.89
CA LYS A 107 13.96 14.77 -21.11
C LYS A 107 12.72 15.43 -20.98
N VAL A 108 12.54 15.66 -20.72
CA VAL A 108 11.37 15.93 -20.78
C VAL A 108 11.09 16.90 -20.74
N LYS A 109 11.67 17.14 -20.95
CA LYS A 109 11.28 17.67 -20.96
C LYS A 109 10.60 18.01 -21.15
N GLY A 110 10.70 18.20 -21.06
CA GLY A 110 9.86 18.15 -21.07
C GLY A 110 9.37 18.08 -20.58
N TYR A 111 9.69 17.95 -20.09
CA TYR A 111 9.22 17.54 -19.73
C TYR A 111 8.82 17.72 -19.27
N ARG A 112 8.73 17.49 -18.89
CA ARG A 112 8.50 17.35 -18.64
C ARG A 112 8.02 17.35 -18.28
N LYS A 113 8.05 17.37 -18.10
CA LYS A 113 7.78 17.17 -17.99
C LYS A 113 7.30 16.93 -17.60
N SER A 114 7.62 17.02 -17.38
CA SER A 114 7.30 16.70 -17.20
C SER A 114 7.12 16.40 -16.78
N SER A 115 7.47 16.50 -16.61
CA SER A 115 7.34 16.04 -16.37
C SER A 115 7.22 15.87 -16.21
#